data_9072743c04d53c8073fdba46bc9791ae
#
_entry.id   9072743c04d53c8073fdba46bc9791ae
#
_cell.length_a   1.000
_cell.length_b   1.000
_cell.length_c   1.000
_cell.angle_alpha   90.00
_cell.angle_beta   90.00
_cell.angle_gamma   90.00
#
_symmetry.space_group_name_H-M   'P 1'
#
loop_
_entity.id
_entity.type
_entity.pdbx_description
1 polymer ?
#
loop_
_entity_poly.entity_id
_entity_poly.type
_entity_poly.pdbx_seq_one_letter_code
_entity_poly.pdbx_strand_id
1 'polypeptide(L)'
;GARGVVKSMVESEAYDGQYVSPNQYESELNVAAHYHTTGPEIWRQTGGDVDYFFSSLGTGGTISGVGRYLKEMNPRVRIIGVEPASRQHNLSGLKRITGLPDEYFPKILDKDLLDDVISVTDDDAFAAGIRLARKEGVMVGPTTGAVLHAAIETGATEKGRAVLISADNAAKYISAYAKYLDD
;
A
#
# COMPACT_ATOMS: atom_id res chain seq x y z
N GLY A 1 -0.37 5.52 19.92
CA GLY A 1 -0.76 4.38 19.10
C GLY A 1 0.22 3.22 19.29
N ALA A 2 -0.03 2.07 18.67
CA ALA A 2 0.75 0.83 18.85
C ALA A 2 2.27 1.00 18.63
N ARG A 3 2.68 1.79 17.64
CA ARG A 3 4.10 2.08 17.38
C ARG A 3 4.80 2.73 18.59
N GLY A 4 4.14 3.68 19.25
CA GLY A 4 4.70 4.35 20.45
C GLY A 4 4.86 3.38 21.60
N VAL A 5 3.90 2.47 21.79
CA VAL A 5 3.99 1.43 22.84
C VAL A 5 5.15 0.49 22.58
N VAL A 6 5.28 -0.03 21.36
CA VAL A 6 6.39 -0.90 20.97
C VAL A 6 7.73 -0.19 21.18
N LYS A 7 7.85 1.07 20.75
CA LYS A 7 9.06 1.86 20.94
C LYS A 7 9.43 1.99 22.42
N SER A 8 8.47 2.38 23.27
CA SER A 8 8.73 2.49 24.70
C SER A 8 9.07 1.16 25.38
N MET A 9 8.54 0.04 24.89
CA MET A 9 8.91 -1.30 25.41
C MET A 9 10.34 -1.68 25.03
N VAL A 10 10.74 -1.43 23.78
CA VAL A 10 12.10 -1.76 23.28
C VAL A 10 13.16 -0.86 23.93
N GLU A 11 12.84 0.40 24.19
CA GLU A 11 13.75 1.38 24.79
C GLU A 11 13.74 1.37 26.33
N SER A 12 12.88 0.58 26.97
CA SER A 12 12.76 0.50 28.43
C SER A 12 13.85 -0.36 29.05
N GLU A 13 14.58 0.17 30.02
CA GLU A 13 15.56 -0.59 30.82
C GLU A 13 14.93 -1.82 31.52
N ALA A 14 13.62 -1.75 31.86
CA ALA A 14 12.91 -2.87 32.48
C ALA A 14 12.82 -4.11 31.60
N TYR A 15 13.00 -3.96 30.28
CA TYR A 15 12.88 -5.03 29.28
C TYR A 15 14.16 -5.19 28.45
N ASP A 16 15.29 -4.70 28.94
CA ASP A 16 16.56 -4.73 28.21
C ASP A 16 16.88 -6.12 27.66
N GLY A 17 17.04 -6.19 26.34
CA GLY A 17 17.34 -7.42 25.60
C GLY A 17 16.20 -8.45 25.51
N GLN A 18 15.01 -8.21 26.10
CA GLN A 18 13.88 -9.16 26.04
C GLN A 18 13.05 -9.03 24.76
N TYR A 19 13.07 -7.87 24.11
CA TYR A 19 12.28 -7.59 22.94
C TYR A 19 13.13 -7.10 21.77
N VAL A 20 12.81 -7.56 20.58
CA VAL A 20 13.40 -7.10 19.32
C VAL A 20 12.30 -6.56 18.43
N SER A 21 12.47 -5.34 17.95
CA SER A 21 11.59 -4.74 16.96
C SER A 21 12.21 -4.82 15.56
N PRO A 22 11.55 -5.43 14.58
CA PRO A 22 12.01 -5.39 13.18
C PRO A 22 11.99 -3.98 12.58
N ASN A 23 11.31 -3.03 13.24
CA ASN A 23 11.21 -1.61 12.88
C ASN A 23 10.85 -1.39 11.40
N GLN A 24 9.70 -1.93 10.97
CA GLN A 24 9.26 -1.93 9.57
C GLN A 24 9.19 -0.53 8.90
N TYR A 25 9.20 0.56 9.67
CA TYR A 25 9.16 1.93 9.15
C TYR A 25 10.54 2.52 8.81
N GLU A 26 11.62 1.88 9.29
CA GLU A 26 12.99 2.40 9.18
C GLU A 26 13.97 1.34 8.66
N SER A 27 13.58 0.08 8.66
CA SER A 27 14.44 -1.02 8.23
C SER A 27 14.47 -1.17 6.71
N GLU A 28 15.62 -0.95 6.10
CA GLU A 28 15.84 -1.18 4.67
C GLU A 28 15.61 -2.65 4.27
N LEU A 29 15.62 -3.59 5.21
CA LEU A 29 15.27 -4.98 4.93
C LEU A 29 13.82 -5.13 4.46
N ASN A 30 12.92 -4.22 4.86
CA ASN A 30 11.55 -4.18 4.36
C ASN A 30 11.52 -3.85 2.86
N VAL A 31 12.30 -2.88 2.42
CA VAL A 31 12.45 -2.54 0.99
C VAL A 31 13.16 -3.67 0.23
N ALA A 32 14.26 -4.18 0.78
CA ALA A 32 15.04 -5.26 0.17
C ALA A 32 14.22 -6.54 -0.03
N ALA A 33 13.35 -6.89 0.92
CA ALA A 33 12.46 -8.04 0.78
C ALA A 33 11.59 -7.93 -0.49
N HIS A 34 10.95 -6.79 -0.70
CA HIS A 34 10.11 -6.57 -1.87
C HIS A 34 10.91 -6.42 -3.17
N TYR A 35 12.09 -5.82 -3.10
CA TYR A 35 12.99 -5.70 -4.25
C TYR A 35 13.47 -7.07 -4.75
N HIS A 36 13.84 -7.97 -3.83
CA HIS A 36 14.39 -9.29 -4.20
C HIS A 36 13.32 -10.37 -4.42
N THR A 37 12.06 -10.14 -4.03
CA THR A 37 11.00 -11.14 -4.16
C THR A 37 9.81 -10.63 -4.97
N THR A 38 9.05 -9.68 -4.45
CA THR A 38 7.78 -9.20 -5.03
C THR A 38 7.99 -8.56 -6.41
N GLY A 39 9.00 -7.71 -6.56
CA GLY A 39 9.33 -7.06 -7.84
C GLY A 39 9.65 -8.06 -8.95
N PRO A 40 10.63 -8.98 -8.75
CA PRO A 40 10.93 -10.06 -9.69
C PRO A 40 9.75 -10.98 -9.99
N GLU A 41 8.90 -11.26 -9.01
CA GLU A 41 7.71 -12.08 -9.19
C GLU A 41 6.70 -11.41 -10.12
N ILE A 42 6.39 -10.13 -9.89
CA ILE A 42 5.52 -9.34 -10.76
C ILE A 42 6.07 -9.33 -12.19
N TRP A 43 7.35 -9.01 -12.36
CA TRP A 43 7.98 -8.95 -13.67
C TRP A 43 7.88 -10.27 -14.43
N ARG A 44 8.18 -11.37 -13.75
CA ARG A 44 8.08 -12.72 -14.33
C ARG A 44 6.65 -13.09 -14.71
N GLN A 45 5.67 -12.84 -13.81
CA GLN A 45 4.27 -13.20 -14.01
C GLN A 45 3.61 -12.39 -15.13
N THR A 46 4.04 -11.16 -15.34
CA THR A 46 3.54 -10.30 -16.42
C THR A 46 4.32 -10.45 -17.72
N GLY A 47 5.42 -11.20 -17.73
CA GLY A 47 6.32 -11.27 -18.89
C GLY A 47 7.01 -9.94 -19.18
N GLY A 48 7.16 -9.07 -18.17
CA GLY A 48 7.72 -7.72 -18.31
C GLY A 48 6.75 -6.68 -18.88
N ASP A 49 5.51 -7.05 -19.13
CA ASP A 49 4.46 -6.17 -19.64
C ASP A 49 3.75 -5.49 -18.47
N VAL A 50 4.33 -4.39 -17.99
CA VAL A 50 3.83 -3.54 -16.88
C VAL A 50 3.99 -2.08 -17.28
N ASP A 51 2.87 -1.35 -17.35
CA ASP A 51 2.86 0.09 -17.59
C ASP A 51 2.67 0.89 -16.30
N TYR A 52 1.87 0.35 -15.39
CA TYR A 52 1.52 1.00 -14.11
C TYR A 52 1.65 0.03 -12.95
N PHE A 53 2.24 0.50 -11.87
CA PHE A 53 2.27 -0.22 -10.60
C PHE A 53 1.62 0.64 -9.51
N PHE A 54 0.55 0.13 -8.91
CA PHE A 54 -0.18 0.78 -7.82
C PHE A 54 0.07 0.06 -6.50
N SER A 55 0.39 0.81 -5.47
CA SER A 55 0.52 0.27 -4.11
C SER A 55 0.04 1.27 -3.06
N SER A 56 -0.57 0.74 -2.01
CA SER A 56 -0.97 1.53 -0.86
C SER A 56 0.23 2.06 -0.07
N LEU A 57 0.13 3.27 0.45
CA LEU A 57 1.15 3.92 1.24
C LEU A 57 0.94 3.67 2.73
N GLY A 58 1.78 2.84 3.32
CA GLY A 58 1.85 2.59 4.77
C GLY A 58 3.25 2.85 5.28
N THR A 59 4.11 1.82 5.30
CA THR A 59 5.54 1.94 5.63
C THR A 59 6.37 2.47 4.46
N GLY A 60 5.91 2.24 3.24
CA GLY A 60 6.63 2.53 2.01
C GLY A 60 7.49 1.37 1.48
N GLY A 61 7.67 0.30 2.26
CA GLY A 61 8.57 -0.81 1.87
C GLY A 61 8.18 -1.47 0.55
N THR A 62 6.91 -1.81 0.37
CA THR A 62 6.41 -2.47 -0.84
C THR A 62 6.62 -1.60 -2.07
N ILE A 63 6.14 -0.35 -2.03
CA ILE A 63 6.20 0.53 -3.20
C ILE A 63 7.63 0.91 -3.56
N SER A 64 8.50 1.14 -2.56
CA SER A 64 9.91 1.44 -2.80
C SER A 64 10.67 0.23 -3.34
N GLY A 65 10.47 -0.95 -2.76
CA GLY A 65 11.17 -2.16 -3.21
C GLY A 65 10.75 -2.61 -4.61
N VAL A 66 9.44 -2.76 -4.83
CA VAL A 66 8.90 -3.15 -6.15
C VAL A 66 9.17 -2.07 -7.19
N GLY A 67 8.95 -0.80 -6.83
CA GLY A 67 9.13 0.31 -7.74
C GLY A 67 10.58 0.44 -8.24
N ARG A 68 11.58 0.32 -7.35
CA ARG A 68 12.99 0.28 -7.74
C ARG A 68 13.25 -0.81 -8.75
N TYR A 69 12.83 -2.04 -8.44
CA TYR A 69 13.02 -3.17 -9.33
C TYR A 69 12.35 -2.95 -10.71
N LEU A 70 11.09 -2.51 -10.71
CA LEU A 70 10.36 -2.29 -11.97
C LEU A 70 10.97 -1.15 -12.80
N LYS A 71 11.41 -0.05 -12.17
CA LYS A 71 12.08 1.07 -12.86
C LYS A 71 13.44 0.67 -13.43
N GLU A 72 14.18 -0.23 -12.78
CA GLU A 72 15.43 -0.78 -13.31
C GLU A 72 15.18 -1.65 -14.55
N MET A 73 14.12 -2.45 -14.52
CA MET A 73 13.75 -3.30 -15.67
C MET A 73 13.16 -2.49 -16.84
N ASN A 74 12.32 -1.50 -16.55
CA ASN A 74 11.72 -0.61 -17.52
C ASN A 74 11.45 0.77 -16.90
N PRO A 75 12.29 1.79 -17.18
CA PRO A 75 12.14 3.13 -16.61
C PRO A 75 10.81 3.83 -16.94
N ARG A 76 10.05 3.33 -17.92
CA ARG A 76 8.75 3.91 -18.31
C ARG A 76 7.60 3.45 -17.42
N VAL A 77 7.78 2.40 -16.61
CA VAL A 77 6.75 1.97 -15.66
C VAL A 77 6.41 3.11 -14.71
N ARG A 78 5.14 3.46 -14.60
CA ARG A 78 4.69 4.49 -13.67
C ARG A 78 4.38 3.88 -12.30
N ILE A 79 4.97 4.44 -11.25
CA ILE A 79 4.81 4.02 -9.87
C ILE A 79 3.85 4.98 -9.16
N ILE A 80 2.70 4.48 -8.75
CA ILE A 80 1.62 5.29 -8.21
C ILE A 80 1.31 4.85 -6.77
N GLY A 81 1.50 5.78 -5.85
CA GLY A 81 1.15 5.61 -4.45
C GLY A 81 -0.33 5.91 -4.21
N VAL A 82 -0.96 5.15 -3.32
CA VAL A 82 -2.36 5.39 -2.92
C VAL A 82 -2.43 5.66 -1.43
N GLU A 83 -3.02 6.78 -1.07
CA GLU A 83 -3.18 7.24 0.31
C GLU A 83 -4.64 7.55 0.66
N PRO A 84 -5.02 7.61 1.95
CA PRO A 84 -6.36 8.06 2.34
C PRO A 84 -6.54 9.55 2.05
N ALA A 85 -7.73 9.97 1.61
CA ALA A 85 -8.07 11.37 1.38
C ALA A 85 -8.06 12.21 2.66
N SER A 86 -8.21 11.58 3.83
CA SER A 86 -8.22 12.22 5.15
C SER A 86 -7.22 11.56 6.09
N ARG A 87 -6.77 12.27 7.13
CA ARG A 87 -6.00 11.69 8.24
C ARG A 87 -6.87 10.84 9.16
N GLN A 88 -8.17 11.15 9.24
CA GLN A 88 -9.18 10.35 9.93
C GLN A 88 -9.88 9.47 8.89
N HIS A 89 -9.49 8.21 8.83
CA HIS A 89 -9.97 7.25 7.86
C HIS A 89 -10.09 5.84 8.46
N ASN A 90 -10.85 4.96 7.81
CA ASN A 90 -11.02 3.55 8.17
C ASN A 90 -10.22 2.58 7.30
N LEU A 91 -9.32 3.09 6.44
CA LEU A 91 -8.44 2.29 5.60
C LEU A 91 -7.24 1.82 6.42
N SER A 92 -7.41 0.70 7.12
CA SER A 92 -6.42 0.17 8.06
C SER A 92 -5.10 -0.13 7.36
N GLY A 93 -4.00 0.39 7.93
CA GLY A 93 -2.65 0.18 7.38
C GLY A 93 -2.19 1.27 6.41
N LEU A 94 -3.08 2.08 5.85
CA LEU A 94 -2.71 3.23 5.03
C LEU A 94 -2.29 4.43 5.88
N LYS A 95 -1.50 5.28 5.27
CA LYS A 95 -1.05 6.53 5.86
C LYS A 95 -1.14 7.64 4.82
N ARG A 96 -1.82 8.72 5.19
CA ARG A 96 -1.77 9.95 4.39
C ARG A 96 -0.40 10.57 4.55
N ILE A 97 0.40 10.56 3.51
CA ILE A 97 1.75 11.12 3.49
C ILE A 97 1.77 12.57 3.01
N THR A 98 0.82 12.95 2.15
CA THR A 98 0.68 14.32 1.66
C THR A 98 0.44 15.29 2.81
N GLY A 99 1.32 16.27 2.95
CA GLY A 99 1.28 17.26 4.02
C GLY A 99 1.73 16.74 5.39
N LEU A 100 2.42 15.59 5.46
CA LEU A 100 3.11 15.19 6.67
C LEU A 100 4.39 16.01 6.86
N PRO A 101 4.67 16.44 8.11
CA PRO A 101 6.00 16.92 8.47
C PRO A 101 7.06 15.82 8.23
N ASP A 102 8.28 16.20 7.86
CA ASP A 102 9.35 15.26 7.52
C ASP A 102 9.69 14.29 8.65
N GLU A 103 9.55 14.70 9.90
CA GLU A 103 9.77 13.86 11.10
C GLU A 103 8.81 12.66 11.20
N TYR A 104 7.61 12.74 10.59
CA TYR A 104 6.61 11.67 10.56
C TYR A 104 6.59 10.89 9.24
N PHE A 105 7.40 11.33 8.28
CA PHE A 105 7.47 10.67 6.98
C PHE A 105 8.13 9.29 7.12
N PRO A 106 7.63 8.24 6.44
CA PRO A 106 8.28 6.93 6.46
C PRO A 106 9.70 7.01 5.86
N LYS A 107 10.73 6.67 6.65
CA LYS A 107 12.13 6.84 6.25
C LYS A 107 12.53 5.99 5.04
N ILE A 108 11.87 4.85 4.88
CA ILE A 108 12.14 3.89 3.80
C ILE A 108 11.29 4.14 2.55
N LEU A 109 10.39 5.13 2.58
CA LEU A 109 9.63 5.52 1.38
C LEU A 109 10.49 6.43 0.50
N ASP A 110 10.81 5.93 -0.68
CA ASP A 110 11.52 6.67 -1.70
C ASP A 110 10.53 7.58 -2.47
N LYS A 111 10.56 8.89 -2.15
CA LYS A 111 9.65 9.87 -2.75
C LYS A 111 9.92 10.08 -4.23
N ASP A 112 11.20 10.03 -4.62
CA ASP A 112 11.64 10.35 -5.98
C ASP A 112 11.24 9.24 -6.97
N LEU A 113 10.88 8.08 -6.43
CA LEU A 113 10.40 6.95 -7.21
C LEU A 113 8.94 7.10 -7.63
N LEU A 114 8.14 7.90 -6.89
CA LEU A 114 6.72 8.05 -7.14
C LEU A 114 6.45 8.99 -8.30
N ASP A 115 5.80 8.49 -9.33
CA ASP A 115 5.32 9.31 -10.45
C ASP A 115 4.03 10.07 -10.09
N ASP A 116 3.23 9.54 -9.13
CA ASP A 116 2.00 10.16 -8.65
C ASP A 116 1.56 9.62 -7.29
N VAL A 117 0.71 10.37 -6.59
CA VAL A 117 0.05 9.95 -5.34
C VAL A 117 -1.44 10.28 -5.41
N ILE A 118 -2.28 9.25 -5.35
CA ILE A 118 -3.73 9.38 -5.43
C ILE A 118 -4.35 9.26 -4.05
N SER A 119 -5.15 10.25 -3.69
CA SER A 119 -5.92 10.26 -2.43
C SER A 119 -7.29 9.66 -2.65
N VAL A 120 -7.66 8.63 -1.85
CA VAL A 120 -8.93 7.91 -1.97
C VAL A 120 -9.74 8.03 -0.68
N THR A 121 -11.04 8.25 -0.82
CA THR A 121 -11.98 8.29 0.33
C THR A 121 -12.29 6.88 0.83
N ASP A 122 -12.78 6.78 2.07
CA ASP A 122 -13.25 5.50 2.62
C ASP A 122 -14.39 4.93 1.75
N ASP A 123 -15.35 5.77 1.38
CA ASP A 123 -16.53 5.35 0.60
C ASP A 123 -16.13 4.78 -0.76
N ASP A 124 -15.22 5.44 -1.47
CA ASP A 124 -14.72 4.97 -2.77
C ASP A 124 -13.97 3.64 -2.64
N ALA A 125 -13.17 3.50 -1.59
CA ALA A 125 -12.42 2.28 -1.32
C ALA A 125 -13.35 1.09 -1.03
N PHE A 126 -14.34 1.27 -0.17
CA PHE A 126 -15.31 0.23 0.15
C PHE A 126 -16.19 -0.10 -1.06
N ALA A 127 -16.68 0.91 -1.80
CA ALA A 127 -17.48 0.71 -3.00
C ALA A 127 -16.70 -0.07 -4.09
N ALA A 128 -15.42 0.24 -4.30
CA ALA A 128 -14.58 -0.50 -5.25
C ALA A 128 -14.39 -1.97 -4.84
N GLY A 129 -14.17 -2.24 -3.55
CA GLY A 129 -14.07 -3.61 -3.03
C GLY A 129 -15.36 -4.41 -3.22
N ILE A 130 -16.52 -3.81 -2.92
CA ILE A 130 -17.84 -4.41 -3.15
C ILE A 130 -18.08 -4.69 -4.65
N ARG A 131 -17.76 -3.72 -5.50
CA ARG A 131 -17.89 -3.86 -6.95
C ARG A 131 -17.05 -5.03 -7.48
N LEU A 132 -15.81 -5.18 -7.00
CA LEU A 132 -14.92 -6.29 -7.37
C LEU A 132 -15.51 -7.63 -6.93
N ALA A 133 -15.99 -7.72 -5.69
CA ALA A 133 -16.61 -8.94 -5.18
C ALA A 133 -17.86 -9.32 -5.99
N ARG A 134 -18.72 -8.35 -6.33
CA ARG A 134 -19.95 -8.61 -7.12
C ARG A 134 -19.68 -8.98 -8.58
N LYS A 135 -18.63 -8.42 -9.20
CA LYS A 135 -18.34 -8.64 -10.63
C LYS A 135 -17.43 -9.82 -10.88
N GLU A 136 -16.40 -9.98 -10.06
CA GLU A 136 -15.33 -10.93 -10.32
C GLU A 136 -15.25 -12.05 -9.25
N GLY A 137 -16.08 -11.99 -8.20
CA GLY A 137 -16.05 -12.96 -7.10
C GLY A 137 -14.81 -12.84 -6.20
N VAL A 138 -14.04 -11.76 -6.31
CA VAL A 138 -12.81 -11.55 -5.54
C VAL A 138 -13.08 -10.67 -4.34
N MET A 139 -12.96 -11.24 -3.14
CA MET A 139 -13.26 -10.56 -1.87
C MET A 139 -11.99 -9.95 -1.27
N VAL A 140 -11.81 -8.67 -1.45
CA VAL A 140 -10.66 -7.89 -0.97
C VAL A 140 -11.01 -7.02 0.23
N GLY A 141 -9.99 -6.58 0.98
CA GLY A 141 -10.17 -5.57 2.02
C GLY A 141 -10.19 -4.14 1.46
N PRO A 142 -10.49 -3.14 2.32
CA PRO A 142 -10.66 -1.76 1.88
C PRO A 142 -9.35 -1.13 1.38
N THR A 143 -8.19 -1.59 1.83
CA THR A 143 -6.88 -1.15 1.31
C THR A 143 -6.73 -1.50 -0.16
N THR A 144 -7.07 -2.74 -0.52
CA THR A 144 -7.07 -3.19 -1.92
C THR A 144 -8.13 -2.45 -2.73
N GLY A 145 -9.32 -2.22 -2.13
CA GLY A 145 -10.38 -1.41 -2.75
C GLY A 145 -9.91 0.00 -3.10
N ALA A 146 -9.17 0.66 -2.21
CA ALA A 146 -8.60 1.98 -2.48
C ALA A 146 -7.62 1.95 -3.66
N VAL A 147 -6.73 0.96 -3.71
CA VAL A 147 -5.78 0.82 -4.83
C VAL A 147 -6.50 0.54 -6.15
N LEU A 148 -7.53 -0.28 -6.13
CA LEU A 148 -8.36 -0.56 -7.31
C LEU A 148 -9.11 0.69 -7.79
N HIS A 149 -9.72 1.46 -6.87
CA HIS A 149 -10.38 2.72 -7.20
C HIS A 149 -9.42 3.67 -7.92
N ALA A 150 -8.24 3.90 -7.36
CA ALA A 150 -7.23 4.77 -7.94
C ALA A 150 -6.81 4.34 -9.36
N ALA A 151 -6.64 3.04 -9.60
CA ALA A 151 -6.28 2.52 -10.91
C ALA A 151 -7.39 2.74 -11.96
N ILE A 152 -8.66 2.61 -11.56
CA ILE A 152 -9.81 2.85 -12.43
C ILE A 152 -9.97 4.35 -12.70
N GLU A 153 -9.94 5.18 -11.67
CA GLU A 153 -10.16 6.64 -11.78
C GLU A 153 -9.11 7.31 -12.67
N THR A 154 -7.86 6.88 -12.57
CA THR A 154 -6.78 7.40 -13.42
C THR A 154 -6.85 6.94 -14.88
N GLY A 155 -7.75 6.00 -15.21
CA GLY A 155 -7.83 5.38 -16.53
C GLY A 155 -6.60 4.56 -16.90
N ALA A 156 -5.78 4.16 -15.92
CA ALA A 156 -4.58 3.37 -16.16
C ALA A 156 -4.92 2.01 -16.78
N THR A 157 -6.04 1.42 -16.35
CA THR A 157 -6.53 0.12 -16.85
C THR A 157 -6.98 0.14 -18.32
N GLU A 158 -7.24 1.33 -18.86
CA GLU A 158 -7.62 1.53 -20.26
C GLU A 158 -6.41 1.85 -21.16
N LYS A 159 -5.33 2.34 -20.55
CA LYS A 159 -4.13 2.83 -21.24
C LYS A 159 -2.98 1.82 -21.30
N GLY A 160 -3.07 0.75 -20.52
CA GLY A 160 -2.02 -0.24 -20.44
C GLY A 160 -2.26 -1.27 -19.35
N ARG A 161 -1.25 -2.07 -19.06
CA ARG A 161 -1.32 -3.08 -18.00
C ARG A 161 -1.00 -2.46 -16.65
N ALA A 162 -2.02 -2.42 -15.77
CA ALA A 162 -1.88 -1.99 -14.39
C ALA A 162 -1.73 -3.20 -13.46
N VAL A 163 -0.71 -3.19 -12.63
CA VAL A 163 -0.50 -4.16 -11.56
C VAL A 163 -0.80 -3.50 -10.21
N LEU A 164 -1.61 -4.16 -9.39
CA LEU A 164 -2.04 -3.70 -8.09
C LEU A 164 -1.65 -4.71 -7.01
N ILE A 165 -1.17 -4.23 -5.86
CA ILE A 165 -0.97 -5.09 -4.70
C ILE A 165 -2.27 -5.21 -3.92
N SER A 166 -2.76 -6.46 -3.78
CA SER A 166 -3.85 -6.79 -2.87
C SER A 166 -3.27 -7.10 -1.49
N ALA A 167 -3.27 -6.10 -0.61
CA ALA A 167 -2.64 -6.19 0.71
C ALA A 167 -3.53 -6.85 1.76
N ASP A 168 -4.83 -6.92 1.53
CA ASP A 168 -5.83 -7.37 2.50
C ASP A 168 -7.00 -8.10 1.85
N ASN A 169 -7.74 -8.88 2.65
CA ASN A 169 -8.97 -9.54 2.21
C ASN A 169 -10.16 -9.12 3.06
N ALA A 170 -11.39 -9.35 2.58
CA ALA A 170 -12.63 -8.92 3.21
C ALA A 170 -12.88 -9.57 4.57
N ALA A 171 -12.34 -10.77 4.86
CA ALA A 171 -12.66 -11.52 6.07
C ALA A 171 -12.37 -10.77 7.37
N LYS A 172 -11.37 -9.88 7.36
CA LYS A 172 -11.02 -9.03 8.51
C LYS A 172 -11.91 -7.79 8.66
N TYR A 173 -12.71 -7.48 7.65
CA TYR A 173 -13.42 -6.20 7.53
C TYR A 173 -14.94 -6.36 7.37
N ILE A 174 -15.49 -7.54 7.67
CA ILE A 174 -16.94 -7.86 7.51
C ILE A 174 -17.81 -6.81 8.18
N SER A 175 -17.51 -6.45 9.44
CA SER A 175 -18.29 -5.43 10.17
C SER A 175 -18.17 -4.02 9.58
N ALA A 176 -17.05 -3.70 8.91
CA ALA A 176 -16.89 -2.43 8.23
C ALA A 176 -17.67 -2.42 6.91
N TYR A 177 -17.59 -3.51 6.13
CA TYR A 177 -18.34 -3.66 4.89
C TYR A 177 -19.85 -3.67 5.09
N ALA A 178 -20.34 -4.21 6.21
CA ALA A 178 -21.77 -4.24 6.51
C ALA A 178 -22.45 -2.86 6.40
N LYS A 179 -21.72 -1.78 6.72
CA LYS A 179 -22.23 -0.41 6.61
C LYS A 179 -22.45 0.07 5.17
N TYR A 180 -21.89 -0.64 4.19
CA TYR A 180 -21.92 -0.29 2.76
C TYR A 180 -22.71 -1.31 1.92
N LEU A 181 -23.34 -2.31 2.55
CA LEU A 181 -24.08 -3.36 1.86
C LEU A 181 -25.61 -3.13 1.85
N ASP A 182 -26.09 -2.19 2.66
CA ASP A 182 -27.54 -1.94 2.85
C ASP A 182 -28.15 -1.01 1.76
N ASP A 183 -27.40 -0.71 0.71
CA ASP A 183 -27.83 -0.03 -0.51
C ASP A 183 -27.77 -1.03 -1.71
#